data_6869bc41f3d658a17314a27b1c324d5e
#
_entry.id   6869bc41f3d658a17314a27b1c324d5e
#
_cell.length_a   1.000
_cell.length_b   1.000
_cell.length_c   1.000
_cell.angle_alpha   90.00
_cell.angle_beta   90.00
_cell.angle_gamma   90.00
#
_symmetry.space_group_name_H-M   'P 1'
#
loop_
_entity.id
_entity.type
_entity.pdbx_description
1 polymer ?
#
loop_
_entity_poly.entity_id
_entity_poly.type
_entity_poly.pdbx_seq_one_letter_code
_entity_poly.pdbx_strand_id
1 'polypeptide(L)'
;MIKYGDGTNSTVGTQFNTYEYKRKALIETAQVEYFGQLGDVETLTKNYGQKIKKYHYLPLLDDRNINDQGLDAAGAVIVNGNLYGSSKDPGVISGKLPALSEAGGRVNRVGFKRLEIEGDIAQYGFFYEWSEEALNFDTDADLYSHINRESVRGAREVSEDILQMDLLDAAGVVKFMGTSAVSLATVNTVISYNDLVKLGVTLDDNRCPKDTKAIKGSQDTDVINIGSARYAFIGSELIPTLMRLTDYHGDKAFVPVEKYAKIENGKYMNTLHGEIGSVAGFRFVVVPEMMQYKGQGATVASAVDGSTLLSNGTKIDVYPILVVGSGSFAKINFQSSGTTNDKFKIIVRKPGTFANPEDPFEKIGYSSIQFWQGTMILRPEWIAKVLTGAKA
;
A
#
# COMPACT_ATOMS: atom_id res chain seq x y z
N MET A 1 -24.63 -2.01 50.19
CA MET A 1 -24.70 -1.29 48.92
C MET A 1 -25.45 0.02 49.14
N ILE A 2 -24.80 1.14 49.01
CA ILE A 2 -25.40 2.46 49.17
C ILE A 2 -26.05 2.81 47.82
N LYS A 3 -27.33 3.09 47.83
CA LYS A 3 -28.06 3.51 46.63
C LYS A 3 -28.40 4.98 46.78
N TYR A 4 -28.09 5.75 45.78
CA TYR A 4 -28.44 7.16 45.65
C TYR A 4 -29.36 7.33 44.46
N GLY A 5 -30.37 8.12 44.56
CA GLY A 5 -31.26 8.41 43.44
C GLY A 5 -32.35 9.34 43.78
N ASP A 6 -32.94 9.91 42.80
CA ASP A 6 -34.07 10.79 42.74
C ASP A 6 -35.42 10.02 42.71
N GLY A 7 -35.52 8.96 43.48
CA GLY A 7 -36.69 8.07 43.49
C GLY A 7 -36.58 6.89 42.50
N THR A 8 -35.62 6.87 41.61
CA THR A 8 -35.24 5.71 40.82
C THR A 8 -33.96 5.08 41.36
N ASN A 9 -33.81 3.77 41.26
CA ASN A 9 -32.62 3.08 41.76
C ASN A 9 -31.37 3.58 41.08
N SER A 10 -30.68 4.55 41.68
CA SER A 10 -29.32 4.87 41.26
C SER A 10 -28.33 4.06 42.07
N THR A 11 -27.40 3.47 41.43
CA THR A 11 -26.22 2.85 42.06
C THR A 11 -25.05 3.77 41.89
N VAL A 12 -24.17 3.86 42.87
CA VAL A 12 -22.88 4.48 42.75
C VAL A 12 -22.06 3.60 41.78
N GLY A 13 -22.27 3.81 40.51
CA GLY A 13 -21.52 3.16 39.41
C GLY A 13 -21.09 1.70 39.62
N THR A 14 -20.13 1.27 38.91
CA THR A 14 -19.42 0.00 39.15
C THR A 14 -18.75 0.04 40.52
N GLN A 15 -19.19 -0.82 41.41
CA GLN A 15 -18.70 -0.86 42.78
C GLN A 15 -17.20 -1.12 42.84
N PHE A 16 -16.52 -0.29 43.58
CA PHE A 16 -15.09 -0.39 43.80
C PHE A 16 -14.61 -1.79 44.23
N ASN A 17 -15.46 -2.50 44.97
CA ASN A 17 -15.13 -3.81 45.55
C ASN A 17 -15.70 -4.99 44.76
N THR A 18 -16.37 -4.77 43.63
CA THR A 18 -16.98 -5.83 42.85
C THR A 18 -16.11 -6.34 41.75
N TYR A 19 -15.09 -5.56 41.36
CA TYR A 19 -14.16 -5.90 40.27
C TYR A 19 -12.73 -5.58 40.67
N GLU A 20 -11.84 -6.52 40.41
CA GLU A 20 -10.40 -6.25 40.48
C GLU A 20 -10.00 -5.46 39.23
N TYR A 21 -9.71 -4.18 39.41
CA TYR A 21 -9.15 -3.36 38.35
C TYR A 21 -7.70 -3.79 38.11
N LYS A 22 -7.46 -4.47 37.02
CA LYS A 22 -6.09 -4.71 36.57
C LYS A 22 -5.54 -3.41 36.01
N ARG A 23 -4.52 -2.87 36.64
CA ARG A 23 -3.83 -1.62 36.24
C ARG A 23 -3.23 -1.64 34.83
N LYS A 24 -3.13 -2.80 34.18
CA LYS A 24 -2.66 -2.90 32.80
C LYS A 24 -3.87 -2.85 31.88
N ALA A 25 -4.03 -1.75 31.17
CA ALA A 25 -4.96 -1.66 30.07
C ALA A 25 -4.62 -2.68 28.98
N LEU A 26 -5.63 -3.23 28.37
CA LEU A 26 -5.46 -4.06 27.18
C LEU A 26 -5.09 -3.12 26.04
N ILE A 27 -3.80 -3.11 25.71
CA ILE A 27 -3.27 -2.33 24.59
C ILE A 27 -2.94 -3.31 23.48
N GLU A 28 -3.52 -3.08 22.34
CA GLU A 28 -3.18 -3.84 21.16
C GLU A 28 -1.75 -3.51 20.72
N THR A 29 -0.89 -4.51 20.75
CA THR A 29 0.54 -4.35 20.47
C THR A 29 0.89 -4.60 19.01
N ALA A 30 -0.01 -5.24 18.27
CA ALA A 30 0.22 -5.63 16.89
C ALA A 30 -0.12 -4.49 15.95
N GLN A 31 0.77 -3.56 15.84
CA GLN A 31 0.70 -2.62 14.77
C GLN A 31 1.54 -3.11 13.60
N VAL A 32 1.03 -2.97 12.43
CA VAL A 32 1.63 -3.58 11.29
C VAL A 32 1.70 -2.61 10.13
N GLU A 33 2.91 -2.42 9.64
CA GLU A 33 3.12 -1.78 8.36
C GLU A 33 3.02 -2.87 7.28
N TYR A 34 2.00 -2.79 6.43
CA TYR A 34 1.78 -3.73 5.33
C TYR A 34 2.46 -3.27 4.04
N PHE A 35 2.08 -2.10 3.56
CA PHE A 35 2.60 -1.55 2.30
C PHE A 35 4.04 -1.08 2.44
N GLY A 36 4.36 -0.51 3.57
CA GLY A 36 5.65 0.05 3.86
C GLY A 36 6.83 -0.92 3.79
N GLN A 37 6.56 -2.21 3.89
CA GLN A 37 7.59 -3.24 3.81
C GLN A 37 8.17 -3.45 2.40
N LEU A 38 7.45 -3.02 1.36
CA LEU A 38 7.85 -3.23 -0.04
C LEU A 38 8.46 -1.99 -0.70
N GLY A 39 8.33 -0.82 -0.10
CA GLY A 39 8.84 0.44 -0.63
C GLY A 39 10.31 0.65 -0.32
N ASP A 40 11.05 1.18 -1.28
CA ASP A 40 12.37 1.76 -1.00
C ASP A 40 12.18 3.00 -0.10
N VAL A 41 13.18 3.31 0.70
CA VAL A 41 13.15 4.48 1.59
C VAL A 41 14.10 5.54 1.07
N GLU A 42 13.57 6.74 0.82
CA GLU A 42 14.35 7.91 0.47
C GLU A 42 14.28 8.93 1.61
N THR A 43 15.39 9.55 1.93
CA THR A 43 15.46 10.50 3.03
C THR A 43 15.71 11.90 2.51
N LEU A 44 14.82 12.83 2.83
CA LEU A 44 15.01 14.25 2.57
C LEU A 44 15.73 14.89 3.75
N THR A 45 16.89 15.50 3.46
CA THR A 45 17.70 16.19 4.46
C THR A 45 17.20 17.62 4.69
N LYS A 46 17.34 18.11 5.90
CA LYS A 46 17.03 19.51 6.25
C LYS A 46 17.79 20.50 5.37
N ASN A 47 17.11 21.56 4.94
CA ASN A 47 17.63 22.67 4.11
C ASN A 47 17.82 22.35 2.61
N TYR A 48 17.29 21.22 2.10
CA TYR A 48 17.38 20.88 0.68
C TYR A 48 16.04 21.01 -0.09
N GLY A 49 15.05 21.69 0.49
CA GLY A 49 13.73 21.87 -0.13
C GLY A 49 12.72 20.81 0.29
N GLN A 50 11.53 20.83 -0.33
CA GLN A 50 10.41 19.90 -0.04
C GLN A 50 10.24 18.82 -1.10
N LYS A 51 11.03 18.86 -2.18
CA LYS A 51 10.88 17.93 -3.30
C LYS A 51 12.15 17.14 -3.52
N ILE A 52 11.97 15.85 -3.78
CA ILE A 52 13.03 14.95 -4.25
C ILE A 52 12.81 14.72 -5.72
N LYS A 53 13.87 14.85 -6.51
CA LYS A 53 13.85 14.52 -7.93
C LYS A 53 14.76 13.34 -8.20
N LYS A 54 14.24 12.35 -8.91
CA LYS A 54 15.02 11.24 -9.46
C LYS A 54 14.94 11.24 -10.97
N TYR A 55 16.03 10.82 -11.59
CA TYR A 55 16.07 10.64 -13.03
C TYR A 55 15.89 9.17 -13.40
N HIS A 56 14.94 8.92 -14.27
CA HIS A 56 14.73 7.62 -14.85
C HIS A 56 15.15 7.66 -16.33
N TYR A 57 16.18 6.90 -16.68
CA TYR A 57 16.60 6.74 -18.06
C TYR A 57 15.81 5.61 -18.69
N LEU A 58 15.06 5.91 -19.75
CA LEU A 58 14.37 4.88 -20.51
C LEU A 58 15.39 4.00 -21.24
N PRO A 59 15.18 2.68 -21.29
CA PRO A 59 16.03 1.78 -22.08
C PRO A 59 16.06 2.22 -23.53
N LEU A 60 17.24 2.25 -24.15
CA LEU A 60 17.43 2.79 -25.49
C LEU A 60 16.60 2.06 -26.55
N LEU A 61 16.45 0.75 -26.39
CA LEU A 61 15.78 -0.12 -27.37
C LEU A 61 14.43 -0.64 -26.87
N ASP A 62 13.83 0.05 -25.92
CA ASP A 62 12.51 -0.28 -25.42
C ASP A 62 11.45 0.38 -26.30
N ASP A 63 10.39 -0.35 -26.69
CA ASP A 63 9.26 0.17 -27.47
C ASP A 63 8.45 1.25 -26.73
N ARG A 64 8.66 1.40 -25.44
CA ARG A 64 8.17 2.53 -24.63
C ARG A 64 9.02 3.79 -24.74
N ASN A 65 10.20 3.70 -25.34
CA ASN A 65 11.03 4.85 -25.63
C ASN A 65 10.55 5.56 -26.89
N ILE A 66 9.70 6.53 -26.76
CA ILE A 66 9.08 7.32 -27.83
C ILE A 66 9.97 8.40 -28.42
N ASN A 67 11.26 8.28 -28.28
CA ASN A 67 12.19 9.31 -28.75
C ASN A 67 12.59 9.17 -30.20
N ASP A 68 11.95 8.38 -31.01
CA ASP A 68 12.17 8.28 -32.45
C ASP A 68 13.62 8.26 -32.88
N GLN A 69 14.41 7.50 -32.22
CA GLN A 69 15.84 7.64 -32.38
C GLN A 69 16.43 6.72 -33.42
N GLY A 70 15.58 5.92 -34.02
CA GLY A 70 16.01 5.02 -35.07
C GLY A 70 15.93 5.68 -36.43
N LEU A 71 16.95 5.42 -37.23
CA LEU A 71 16.95 5.70 -38.66
C LEU A 71 16.94 4.37 -39.42
N ASP A 72 16.17 4.29 -40.50
CA ASP A 72 16.23 3.17 -41.44
C ASP A 72 17.48 3.21 -42.33
N ALA A 73 17.63 2.22 -43.17
CA ALA A 73 18.76 2.18 -44.09
C ALA A 73 18.82 3.36 -45.09
N ALA A 74 17.69 4.03 -45.32
CA ALA A 74 17.59 5.23 -46.16
C ALA A 74 17.81 6.54 -45.37
N GLY A 75 18.03 6.46 -44.05
CA GLY A 75 18.26 7.61 -43.19
C GLY A 75 16.97 8.28 -42.71
N ALA A 76 15.78 7.69 -42.96
CA ALA A 76 14.52 8.19 -42.46
C ALA A 76 14.31 7.81 -41.00
N VAL A 77 13.70 8.71 -40.22
CA VAL A 77 13.35 8.45 -38.83
C VAL A 77 12.23 7.42 -38.77
N ILE A 78 12.43 6.39 -37.97
CA ILE A 78 11.43 5.36 -37.75
C ILE A 78 10.34 5.90 -36.81
N VAL A 79 9.12 5.95 -37.31
CA VAL A 79 7.96 6.38 -36.54
C VAL A 79 7.68 5.36 -35.43
N ASN A 80 7.33 5.85 -34.22
CA ASN A 80 7.13 5.08 -33.01
C ASN A 80 8.38 4.49 -32.38
N GLY A 81 9.47 5.09 -32.60
CA GLY A 81 10.67 5.22 -31.78
C GLY A 81 11.49 4.03 -31.46
N ASN A 82 10.98 2.94 -31.05
CA ASN A 82 11.82 1.84 -30.68
C ASN A 82 11.97 0.83 -31.81
N LEU A 83 13.19 0.61 -32.18
CA LEU A 83 13.53 -0.10 -33.40
C LEU A 83 13.39 -1.60 -33.29
N TYR A 84 13.71 -2.13 -32.14
CA TYR A 84 13.77 -3.56 -31.90
C TYR A 84 13.93 -3.84 -30.40
N GLY A 85 14.20 -5.04 -30.06
CA GLY A 85 14.59 -5.44 -28.70
C GLY A 85 13.42 -5.78 -27.83
N SER A 86 12.51 -4.88 -27.57
CA SER A 86 11.33 -5.12 -26.73
C SER A 86 10.06 -5.45 -27.50
N SER A 87 10.05 -5.24 -28.82
CA SER A 87 8.90 -5.61 -29.64
C SER A 87 8.75 -7.13 -29.76
N LYS A 88 7.52 -7.59 -29.67
CA LYS A 88 7.15 -9.01 -29.88
C LYS A 88 6.82 -9.31 -31.35
N ASP A 89 6.70 -8.29 -32.19
CA ASP A 89 6.36 -8.43 -33.61
C ASP A 89 7.63 -8.57 -34.44
N PRO A 90 7.88 -9.73 -35.05
CA PRO A 90 9.06 -9.92 -35.93
C PRO A 90 9.06 -8.96 -37.12
N GLY A 91 7.88 -8.54 -37.63
CA GLY A 91 7.79 -7.53 -38.67
C GLY A 91 8.26 -6.15 -38.23
N VAL A 92 8.17 -5.83 -36.95
CA VAL A 92 8.69 -4.59 -36.36
C VAL A 92 10.19 -4.66 -36.14
N ILE A 93 10.72 -5.82 -35.74
CA ILE A 93 12.15 -6.03 -35.49
C ILE A 93 12.91 -6.18 -36.82
N SER A 94 12.37 -6.99 -37.72
CA SER A 94 13.00 -7.33 -38.98
C SER A 94 13.17 -6.11 -39.89
N GLY A 95 14.38 -5.84 -40.30
CA GLY A 95 14.72 -4.76 -41.26
C GLY A 95 14.79 -3.35 -40.67
N LYS A 96 14.52 -3.18 -39.38
CA LYS A 96 14.61 -1.86 -38.73
C LYS A 96 16.02 -1.46 -38.31
N LEU A 97 16.88 -2.42 -38.12
CA LEU A 97 18.31 -2.20 -37.89
C LEU A 97 19.14 -2.96 -38.93
N PRO A 98 19.52 -2.29 -40.03
CA PRO A 98 20.40 -2.90 -41.01
C PRO A 98 21.75 -3.24 -40.37
N ALA A 99 22.38 -4.30 -40.86
CA ALA A 99 23.75 -4.64 -40.49
C ALA A 99 24.66 -3.47 -40.81
N LEU A 100 25.64 -3.23 -39.94
CA LEU A 100 26.65 -2.22 -40.17
C LEU A 100 27.49 -2.62 -41.37
N SER A 101 27.71 -1.70 -42.32
CA SER A 101 28.62 -1.87 -43.43
C SER A 101 29.88 -1.04 -43.23
N GLU A 102 31.01 -1.50 -43.79
CA GLU A 102 32.29 -0.83 -43.64
C GLU A 102 32.27 0.61 -44.20
N ALA A 103 31.50 0.84 -45.24
CA ALA A 103 31.36 2.15 -45.90
C ALA A 103 30.05 2.86 -45.46
N GLY A 104 29.37 2.38 -44.42
CA GLY A 104 28.10 2.90 -44.00
C GLY A 104 28.19 4.29 -43.38
N GLY A 105 27.22 5.13 -43.69
CA GLY A 105 27.03 6.42 -43.06
C GLY A 105 26.49 6.29 -41.62
N ARG A 106 25.84 7.33 -41.09
CA ARG A 106 25.23 7.36 -39.76
C ARG A 106 23.92 6.57 -39.72
N VAL A 107 24.01 5.28 -39.87
CA VAL A 107 22.87 4.36 -39.69
C VAL A 107 22.73 3.94 -38.25
N ASN A 108 21.56 3.46 -37.87
CA ASN A 108 21.25 2.92 -36.52
C ASN A 108 21.47 3.92 -35.39
N ARG A 109 21.21 5.19 -35.61
CA ARG A 109 21.26 6.21 -34.59
C ARG A 109 20.10 5.99 -33.61
N VAL A 110 20.46 5.84 -32.34
CA VAL A 110 19.51 5.74 -31.22
C VAL A 110 19.82 6.84 -30.21
N GLY A 111 18.83 7.59 -29.80
CA GLY A 111 18.95 8.57 -28.72
C GLY A 111 18.50 8.00 -27.38
N PHE A 112 18.63 8.78 -26.35
CA PHE A 112 18.14 8.43 -25.03
C PHE A 112 17.17 9.50 -24.51
N LYS A 113 16.24 9.10 -23.67
CA LYS A 113 15.34 9.99 -22.97
C LYS A 113 15.47 9.79 -21.47
N ARG A 114 15.48 10.90 -20.78
CA ARG A 114 15.48 10.96 -19.33
C ARG A 114 14.13 11.51 -18.87
N LEU A 115 13.47 10.79 -17.99
CA LEU A 115 12.29 11.25 -17.30
C LEU A 115 12.69 11.78 -15.93
N GLU A 116 12.10 12.89 -15.52
CA GLU A 116 12.20 13.40 -14.16
C GLU A 116 10.98 12.92 -13.37
N ILE A 117 11.25 12.26 -12.25
CA ILE A 117 10.25 11.82 -11.30
C ILE A 117 10.38 12.70 -10.08
N GLU A 118 9.30 13.32 -9.67
CA GLU A 118 9.25 14.18 -8.49
C GLU A 118 8.45 13.48 -7.40
N GLY A 119 8.92 13.61 -6.16
CA GLY A 119 8.21 13.23 -4.97
C GLY A 119 8.12 14.41 -4.02
N ASP A 120 6.92 14.69 -3.53
CA ASP A 120 6.64 15.75 -2.57
C ASP A 120 6.47 15.17 -1.19
N ILE A 121 6.76 15.96 -0.16
CA ILE A 121 6.55 15.60 1.23
C ILE A 121 5.54 16.57 1.86
N ALA A 122 4.56 16.01 2.56
CA ALA A 122 3.57 16.77 3.31
C ALA A 122 3.70 16.51 4.81
N GLN A 123 3.29 17.45 5.61
CA GLN A 123 3.24 17.32 7.06
C GLN A 123 1.83 16.95 7.49
N TYR A 124 1.74 15.90 8.28
CA TYR A 124 0.51 15.42 8.89
C TYR A 124 0.64 15.45 10.41
N GLY A 125 -0.48 15.52 11.09
CA GLY A 125 -0.48 15.48 12.54
C GLY A 125 -1.86 15.62 13.11
N PHE A 126 -1.99 15.23 14.36
CA PHE A 126 -3.19 15.42 15.18
C PHE A 126 -2.77 15.69 16.61
N PHE A 127 -3.69 16.19 17.39
CA PHE A 127 -3.50 16.43 18.81
C PHE A 127 -4.73 15.99 19.59
N TYR A 128 -4.53 15.73 20.85
CA TYR A 128 -5.59 15.46 21.80
C TYR A 128 -5.34 16.20 23.10
N GLU A 129 -6.41 16.54 23.77
CA GLU A 129 -6.40 17.32 24.99
C GLU A 129 -6.97 16.49 26.16
N TRP A 130 -6.51 16.76 27.35
CA TRP A 130 -7.05 16.19 28.59
C TRP A 130 -7.06 17.23 29.69
N SER A 131 -7.99 17.09 30.62
CA SER A 131 -8.07 17.94 31.80
C SER A 131 -7.22 17.40 32.93
N GLU A 132 -6.82 18.31 33.84
CA GLU A 132 -6.17 17.95 35.09
C GLU A 132 -7.02 17.00 35.93
N GLU A 133 -8.34 17.19 35.92
CA GLU A 133 -9.29 16.36 36.65
C GLU A 133 -9.29 14.92 36.12
N ALA A 134 -9.18 14.72 34.79
CA ALA A 134 -9.10 13.40 34.21
C ALA A 134 -7.85 12.64 34.67
N LEU A 135 -6.73 13.34 34.82
CA LEU A 135 -5.50 12.71 35.33
C LEU A 135 -5.52 12.44 36.82
N ASN A 136 -6.12 13.33 37.62
CA ASN A 136 -6.06 13.25 39.06
C ASN A 136 -7.10 12.27 39.63
N PHE A 137 -8.21 12.08 38.97
CA PHE A 137 -9.33 11.25 39.46
C PHE A 137 -9.51 9.94 38.71
N ASP A 138 -8.70 9.68 37.66
CA ASP A 138 -8.70 8.38 37.00
C ASP A 138 -8.03 7.33 37.90
N THR A 139 -8.54 6.12 37.82
CA THR A 139 -8.01 4.95 38.53
C THR A 139 -6.79 4.35 37.84
N ASP A 140 -6.49 4.75 36.59
CA ASP A 140 -5.34 4.29 35.83
C ASP A 140 -4.12 5.21 36.07
N ALA A 141 -3.17 4.76 36.87
CA ALA A 141 -1.94 5.49 37.14
C ALA A 141 -1.07 5.70 35.91
N ASP A 142 -1.23 4.87 34.88
CA ASP A 142 -0.42 4.87 33.66
C ASP A 142 -1.19 5.41 32.43
N LEU A 143 -2.36 6.05 32.64
CA LEU A 143 -3.24 6.56 31.59
C LEU A 143 -2.47 7.33 30.52
N TYR A 144 -1.60 8.22 30.92
CA TYR A 144 -0.81 9.04 30.02
C TYR A 144 0.11 8.23 29.10
N SER A 145 0.76 7.19 29.60
CA SER A 145 1.64 6.34 28.79
C SER A 145 0.82 5.48 27.81
N HIS A 146 -0.39 5.07 28.20
CA HIS A 146 -1.31 4.33 27.35
C HIS A 146 -1.81 5.18 26.20
N ILE A 147 -2.25 6.40 26.48
CA ILE A 147 -2.73 7.35 25.46
C ILE A 147 -1.60 7.68 24.46
N ASN A 148 -0.39 7.94 24.93
CA ASN A 148 0.73 8.20 24.03
C ASN A 148 1.05 7.02 23.11
N ARG A 149 0.95 5.80 23.60
CA ARG A 149 1.18 4.60 22.80
C ARG A 149 0.12 4.46 21.71
N GLU A 150 -1.15 4.63 22.08
CA GLU A 150 -2.25 4.59 21.11
C GLU A 150 -2.16 5.72 20.07
N SER A 151 -1.68 6.89 20.47
CA SER A 151 -1.45 8.01 19.54
C SER A 151 -0.37 7.70 18.51
N VAL A 152 0.72 7.07 18.94
CA VAL A 152 1.79 6.63 18.00
C VAL A 152 1.28 5.57 17.05
N ARG A 153 0.43 4.66 17.54
CA ARG A 153 -0.22 3.64 16.72
C ARG A 153 -1.11 4.30 15.66
N GLY A 154 -2.02 5.18 16.07
CA GLY A 154 -2.89 5.90 15.14
C GLY A 154 -2.13 6.71 14.09
N ALA A 155 -1.00 7.33 14.45
CA ALA A 155 -0.16 8.02 13.48
C ALA A 155 0.47 7.08 12.43
N ARG A 156 0.81 5.86 12.82
CA ARG A 156 1.29 4.82 11.88
C ARG A 156 0.18 4.33 10.95
N GLU A 157 -1.01 4.08 11.48
CA GLU A 157 -2.19 3.68 10.70
C GLU A 157 -2.50 4.75 9.65
N VAL A 158 -2.61 6.02 10.03
CA VAL A 158 -2.81 7.13 9.09
C VAL A 158 -1.69 7.20 8.03
N SER A 159 -0.45 6.93 8.41
CA SER A 159 0.68 6.88 7.47
C SER A 159 0.53 5.76 6.43
N GLU A 160 0.05 4.59 6.83
CA GLU A 160 -0.20 3.47 5.91
C GLU A 160 -1.43 3.73 5.02
N ASP A 161 -2.49 4.36 5.55
CA ASP A 161 -3.67 4.73 4.77
C ASP A 161 -3.35 5.73 3.66
N ILE A 162 -2.54 6.75 3.96
CA ILE A 162 -2.08 7.71 2.96
C ILE A 162 -1.29 6.99 1.87
N LEU A 163 -0.38 6.10 2.26
CA LEU A 163 0.40 5.31 1.31
C LEU A 163 -0.49 4.42 0.44
N GLN A 164 -1.51 3.79 1.04
CA GLN A 164 -2.48 2.99 0.30
C GLN A 164 -3.22 3.81 -0.76
N MET A 165 -3.68 5.02 -0.40
CA MET A 165 -4.36 5.92 -1.33
C MET A 165 -3.45 6.29 -2.49
N ASP A 166 -2.22 6.70 -2.20
CA ASP A 166 -1.24 7.08 -3.22
C ASP A 166 -0.95 5.91 -4.18
N LEU A 167 -0.80 4.69 -3.67
CA LEU A 167 -0.55 3.50 -4.50
C LEU A 167 -1.76 3.11 -5.35
N LEU A 168 -2.98 3.22 -4.80
CA LEU A 168 -4.21 2.94 -5.55
C LEU A 168 -4.43 3.95 -6.67
N ASP A 169 -4.12 5.23 -6.43
CA ASP A 169 -4.26 6.27 -7.45
C ASP A 169 -3.17 6.19 -8.52
N ALA A 170 -1.96 5.83 -8.13
CA ALA A 170 -0.82 5.75 -9.03
C ALA A 170 -0.75 4.47 -9.87
N ALA A 171 -1.68 3.52 -9.69
CA ALA A 171 -1.67 2.26 -10.41
C ALA A 171 -1.76 2.47 -11.93
N GLY A 172 -0.69 2.14 -12.65
CA GLY A 172 -0.63 2.25 -14.13
C GLY A 172 -1.38 1.13 -14.84
N VAL A 173 -1.61 -0.01 -14.16
CA VAL A 173 -2.39 -1.13 -14.69
C VAL A 173 -3.69 -1.22 -13.91
N VAL A 174 -4.81 -0.85 -14.53
CA VAL A 174 -6.13 -0.94 -13.91
C VAL A 174 -6.97 -1.98 -14.64
N LYS A 175 -7.54 -2.92 -13.89
CA LYS A 175 -8.45 -3.95 -14.41
C LYS A 175 -9.76 -3.93 -13.64
N PHE A 176 -10.85 -3.97 -14.37
CA PHE A 176 -12.21 -4.08 -13.82
C PHE A 176 -12.73 -5.48 -14.11
N MET A 177 -13.28 -6.15 -13.10
CA MET A 177 -13.80 -7.51 -13.28
C MET A 177 -15.22 -7.48 -13.80
N GLY A 178 -15.39 -8.07 -14.98
CA GLY A 178 -16.68 -8.12 -15.66
C GLY A 178 -16.57 -8.33 -17.16
N THR A 179 -17.64 -8.79 -17.79
CA THR A 179 -17.66 -9.15 -19.23
C THR A 179 -17.33 -7.96 -20.14
N SER A 180 -17.66 -6.74 -19.73
CA SER A 180 -17.40 -5.49 -20.46
C SER A 180 -17.13 -4.35 -19.47
N ALA A 181 -16.51 -4.66 -18.35
CA ALA A 181 -16.27 -3.67 -17.29
C ALA A 181 -15.12 -2.75 -17.70
N VAL A 182 -15.40 -1.44 -17.75
CA VAL A 182 -14.45 -0.38 -18.08
C VAL A 182 -14.36 0.69 -16.98
N SER A 183 -15.20 0.59 -15.98
CA SER A 183 -15.26 1.53 -14.85
C SER A 183 -15.69 0.83 -13.58
N LEU A 184 -15.54 1.50 -12.45
CA LEU A 184 -15.96 1.00 -11.16
C LEU A 184 -17.44 0.59 -11.14
N ALA A 185 -18.31 1.42 -11.74
CA ALA A 185 -19.75 1.20 -11.79
C ALA A 185 -20.18 0.00 -12.67
N THR A 186 -19.27 -0.52 -13.49
CA THR A 186 -19.54 -1.65 -14.40
C THR A 186 -18.93 -2.96 -13.93
N VAL A 187 -18.26 -2.97 -12.78
CA VAL A 187 -17.76 -4.21 -12.15
C VAL A 187 -18.95 -5.06 -11.75
N ASN A 188 -19.05 -6.29 -12.29
CA ASN A 188 -20.21 -7.16 -12.13
C ASN A 188 -19.86 -8.62 -11.81
N THR A 189 -18.59 -8.96 -11.64
CA THR A 189 -18.14 -10.33 -11.34
C THR A 189 -17.05 -10.33 -10.28
N VAL A 190 -16.73 -11.53 -9.81
CA VAL A 190 -15.54 -11.80 -9.01
C VAL A 190 -14.35 -12.10 -9.91
N ILE A 191 -13.15 -11.93 -9.36
CA ILE A 191 -11.91 -12.29 -10.04
C ILE A 191 -11.84 -13.79 -10.27
N SER A 192 -11.32 -14.20 -11.44
CA SER A 192 -11.08 -15.60 -11.81
C SER A 192 -9.58 -15.90 -11.85
N TYR A 193 -9.23 -17.19 -11.85
CA TYR A 193 -7.84 -17.64 -12.04
C TYR A 193 -7.25 -17.13 -13.34
N ASN A 194 -8.04 -17.17 -14.43
CA ASN A 194 -7.63 -16.66 -15.74
C ASN A 194 -7.31 -15.15 -15.73
N ASP A 195 -8.04 -14.38 -14.94
CA ASP A 195 -7.79 -12.92 -14.83
C ASP A 195 -6.46 -12.65 -14.11
N LEU A 196 -6.13 -13.43 -13.09
CA LEU A 196 -4.83 -13.37 -12.43
C LEU A 196 -3.68 -13.76 -13.38
N VAL A 197 -3.86 -14.82 -14.17
CA VAL A 197 -2.87 -15.21 -15.19
C VAL A 197 -2.68 -14.09 -16.23
N LYS A 198 -3.76 -13.51 -16.74
CA LYS A 198 -3.69 -12.37 -17.67
C LYS A 198 -3.03 -11.13 -17.06
N LEU A 199 -3.28 -10.87 -15.77
CA LEU A 199 -2.59 -9.81 -15.05
C LEU A 199 -1.08 -10.11 -14.96
N GLY A 200 -0.72 -11.35 -14.67
CA GLY A 200 0.67 -11.80 -14.65
C GLY A 200 1.37 -11.56 -15.98
N VAL A 201 0.71 -11.91 -17.10
CA VAL A 201 1.22 -11.64 -18.46
C VAL A 201 1.41 -10.14 -18.71
N THR A 202 0.43 -9.31 -18.32
CA THR A 202 0.53 -7.85 -18.49
C THR A 202 1.72 -7.28 -17.70
N LEU A 203 1.94 -7.75 -16.47
CA LEU A 203 3.09 -7.31 -15.65
C LEU A 203 4.42 -7.86 -16.19
N ASP A 204 4.44 -9.06 -16.78
CA ASP A 204 5.63 -9.59 -17.45
C ASP A 204 5.99 -8.77 -18.69
N ASP A 205 4.98 -8.35 -19.46
CA ASP A 205 5.16 -7.46 -20.61
C ASP A 205 5.70 -6.08 -20.18
N ASN A 206 5.29 -5.60 -19.01
CA ASN A 206 5.84 -4.40 -18.40
C ASN A 206 7.21 -4.62 -17.74
N ARG A 207 7.77 -5.82 -17.83
CA ARG A 207 9.06 -6.19 -17.21
C ARG A 207 9.09 -5.98 -15.71
N CYS A 208 7.94 -6.14 -15.04
CA CYS A 208 7.87 -6.10 -13.59
C CYS A 208 8.65 -7.27 -12.98
N PRO A 209 9.57 -7.03 -12.05
CA PRO A 209 10.32 -8.11 -11.41
C PRO A 209 9.38 -9.13 -10.73
N LYS A 210 9.80 -10.40 -10.76
CA LYS A 210 9.14 -11.47 -10.00
C LYS A 210 9.74 -11.63 -8.60
N ASP A 211 10.90 -11.03 -8.38
CA ASP A 211 11.56 -11.04 -7.08
C ASP A 211 11.15 -9.79 -6.32
N THR A 212 10.80 -9.97 -5.05
CA THR A 212 10.37 -8.87 -4.19
C THR A 212 11.34 -8.71 -3.03
N LYS A 213 11.82 -7.48 -2.84
CA LYS A 213 12.57 -7.10 -1.65
C LYS A 213 11.59 -6.72 -0.55
N ALA A 214 11.72 -7.33 0.61
CA ALA A 214 10.94 -6.99 1.78
C ALA A 214 11.85 -6.51 2.90
N ILE A 215 11.50 -5.39 3.52
CA ILE A 215 12.20 -4.82 4.66
C ILE A 215 11.52 -5.34 5.93
N LYS A 216 12.21 -6.14 6.73
CA LYS A 216 11.65 -6.74 7.97
C LYS A 216 12.03 -6.01 9.26
N GLY A 217 12.92 -5.04 9.20
CA GLY A 217 13.40 -4.29 10.36
C GLY A 217 12.92 -2.85 10.42
N SER A 218 13.14 -2.20 11.54
CA SER A 218 12.88 -0.75 11.70
C SER A 218 13.92 0.12 10.99
N GLN A 219 15.00 -0.47 10.53
CA GLN A 219 16.07 0.16 9.73
C GLN A 219 16.35 -0.72 8.51
N ASP A 220 16.79 -0.10 7.42
CA ASP A 220 17.04 -0.74 6.10
C ASP A 220 18.09 -1.89 6.09
N THR A 221 18.43 -2.42 7.24
CA THR A 221 19.49 -3.43 7.41
C THR A 221 19.03 -4.86 7.17
N ASP A 222 17.73 -5.15 7.35
CA ASP A 222 17.18 -6.50 7.20
C ASP A 222 16.33 -6.62 5.93
N VAL A 223 16.99 -6.67 4.78
CA VAL A 223 16.34 -6.89 3.49
C VAL A 223 16.34 -8.37 3.15
N ILE A 224 15.15 -8.90 2.91
CA ILE A 224 14.96 -10.28 2.43
C ILE A 224 14.52 -10.23 0.98
N ASN A 225 15.22 -10.96 0.12
CA ASN A 225 14.80 -11.21 -1.24
C ASN A 225 13.93 -12.47 -1.30
N ILE A 226 12.67 -12.29 -1.72
CA ILE A 226 11.72 -13.38 -1.92
C ILE A 226 11.61 -13.60 -3.43
N GLY A 227 12.14 -14.72 -3.91
CA GLY A 227 12.12 -15.06 -5.32
C GLY A 227 10.76 -15.56 -5.79
N SER A 228 10.48 -15.33 -7.08
CA SER A 228 9.31 -15.85 -7.81
C SER A 228 7.96 -15.48 -7.20
N ALA A 229 7.84 -14.28 -6.63
CA ALA A 229 6.59 -13.81 -6.07
C ALA A 229 6.39 -12.31 -6.29
N ARG A 230 5.17 -11.94 -6.69
CA ARG A 230 4.65 -10.58 -6.63
C ARG A 230 3.63 -10.51 -5.52
N TYR A 231 3.65 -9.47 -4.73
CA TYR A 231 2.72 -9.32 -3.62
C TYR A 231 1.47 -8.57 -4.05
N ALA A 232 0.34 -9.12 -3.62
CA ALA A 232 -0.99 -8.57 -3.83
C ALA A 232 -1.65 -8.31 -2.46
N PHE A 233 -2.00 -7.07 -2.20
CA PHE A 233 -2.71 -6.66 -0.99
C PHE A 233 -4.20 -6.72 -1.21
N ILE A 234 -4.92 -7.29 -0.26
CA ILE A 234 -6.37 -7.51 -0.32
C ILE A 234 -7.04 -7.21 1.01
N GLY A 235 -8.32 -6.87 0.98
CA GLY A 235 -9.16 -6.85 2.16
C GLY A 235 -9.57 -8.26 2.61
N SER A 236 -9.99 -8.38 3.84
CA SER A 236 -10.45 -9.66 4.44
C SER A 236 -11.65 -10.27 3.71
N GLU A 237 -12.48 -9.46 3.10
CA GLU A 237 -13.70 -9.87 2.37
C GLU A 237 -13.40 -10.70 1.11
N LEU A 238 -12.19 -10.54 0.55
CA LEU A 238 -11.78 -11.29 -0.63
C LEU A 238 -11.24 -12.69 -0.31
N ILE A 239 -10.97 -13.01 0.94
CA ILE A 239 -10.42 -14.31 1.35
C ILE A 239 -11.29 -15.49 0.88
N PRO A 240 -12.64 -15.49 1.14
CA PRO A 240 -13.49 -16.58 0.68
C PRO A 240 -13.50 -16.73 -0.84
N THR A 241 -13.44 -15.61 -1.56
CA THR A 241 -13.38 -15.62 -3.02
C THR A 241 -12.10 -16.26 -3.53
N LEU A 242 -10.95 -15.92 -2.97
CA LEU A 242 -9.65 -16.48 -3.37
C LEU A 242 -9.53 -17.97 -3.04
N MET A 243 -10.02 -18.39 -1.88
CA MET A 243 -9.97 -19.80 -1.47
C MET A 243 -10.83 -20.73 -2.35
N ARG A 244 -11.83 -20.15 -3.04
CA ARG A 244 -12.72 -20.89 -3.96
C ARG A 244 -12.21 -20.91 -5.40
N LEU A 245 -11.09 -20.24 -5.72
CA LEU A 245 -10.55 -20.23 -7.07
C LEU A 245 -10.12 -21.63 -7.51
N THR A 246 -10.50 -21.96 -8.73
CA THR A 246 -10.09 -23.20 -9.39
C THR A 246 -9.19 -22.88 -10.57
N ASP A 247 -8.24 -23.76 -10.84
CA ASP A 247 -7.37 -23.69 -12.01
C ASP A 247 -8.07 -24.17 -13.29
N TYR A 248 -7.32 -24.28 -14.39
CA TYR A 248 -7.86 -24.75 -15.68
C TYR A 248 -8.27 -26.22 -15.69
N HIS A 249 -7.83 -27.00 -14.70
CA HIS A 249 -8.15 -28.41 -14.56
C HIS A 249 -9.31 -28.67 -13.58
N GLY A 250 -9.79 -27.61 -12.92
CA GLY A 250 -10.85 -27.69 -11.91
C GLY A 250 -10.34 -27.95 -10.50
N ASP A 251 -9.02 -28.03 -10.32
CA ASP A 251 -8.40 -28.19 -9.02
C ASP A 251 -8.32 -26.86 -8.25
N LYS A 252 -8.17 -26.93 -6.93
CA LYS A 252 -8.01 -25.73 -6.11
C LYS A 252 -6.70 -25.02 -6.44
N ALA A 253 -6.82 -23.80 -6.97
CA ALA A 253 -5.68 -22.97 -7.36
C ALA A 253 -4.97 -22.29 -6.17
N PHE A 254 -5.67 -22.12 -5.06
CA PHE A 254 -5.13 -21.44 -3.88
C PHE A 254 -4.21 -22.37 -3.08
N VAL A 255 -2.97 -21.95 -2.89
CA VAL A 255 -1.97 -22.64 -2.08
C VAL A 255 -1.79 -21.88 -0.77
N PRO A 256 -2.22 -22.42 0.39
CA PRO A 256 -2.05 -21.76 1.67
C PRO A 256 -0.56 -21.56 2.03
N VAL A 257 -0.28 -20.48 2.76
CA VAL A 257 1.07 -20.11 3.19
C VAL A 257 1.80 -21.25 3.93
N GLU A 258 1.08 -22.05 4.69
CA GLU A 258 1.60 -23.18 5.45
C GLU A 258 2.31 -24.24 4.60
N LYS A 259 1.96 -24.34 3.31
CA LYS A 259 2.54 -25.32 2.39
C LYS A 259 3.91 -24.92 1.84
N TYR A 260 4.21 -23.62 1.76
CA TYR A 260 5.47 -23.15 1.18
C TYR A 260 6.33 -22.31 2.14
N ALA A 261 5.79 -21.93 3.29
CA ALA A 261 6.52 -21.19 4.28
C ALA A 261 7.60 -22.07 4.93
N LYS A 262 8.83 -21.60 4.92
CA LYS A 262 9.91 -22.22 5.65
C LYS A 262 9.86 -21.77 7.10
N ILE A 263 9.70 -22.72 8.02
CA ILE A 263 9.74 -22.47 9.46
C ILE A 263 11.16 -22.70 9.96
N GLU A 264 11.77 -21.68 10.52
CA GLU A 264 13.05 -21.78 11.18
C GLU A 264 12.94 -21.08 12.56
N ASN A 265 13.31 -21.80 13.62
CA ASN A 265 13.18 -21.32 15.01
C ASN A 265 11.75 -20.85 15.38
N GLY A 266 10.71 -21.49 14.85
CA GLY A 266 9.33 -21.14 15.12
C GLY A 266 8.83 -19.85 14.43
N LYS A 267 9.62 -19.28 13.52
CA LYS A 267 9.24 -18.11 12.72
C LYS A 267 9.22 -18.45 11.23
N TYR A 268 8.25 -17.86 10.52
CA TYR A 268 8.20 -17.93 9.06
C TYR A 268 9.24 -16.96 8.46
N MET A 269 10.26 -17.51 7.79
CA MET A 269 11.40 -16.73 7.30
C MET A 269 11.14 -16.06 5.94
N ASN A 270 10.32 -16.68 5.08
CA ASN A 270 10.13 -16.26 3.67
C ASN A 270 8.76 -15.67 3.38
N THR A 271 8.07 -15.16 4.40
CA THR A 271 6.71 -14.63 4.25
C THR A 271 6.60 -13.24 4.83
N LEU A 272 5.73 -12.43 4.25
CA LEU A 272 5.34 -11.15 4.84
C LEU A 272 4.32 -11.35 5.96
N HIS A 273 4.22 -10.37 6.83
CA HIS A 273 3.16 -10.37 7.84
C HIS A 273 1.79 -10.25 7.16
N GLY A 274 0.83 -11.07 7.61
CA GLY A 274 -0.51 -11.12 7.01
C GLY A 274 -0.61 -11.90 5.69
N GLU A 275 0.45 -12.58 5.25
CA GLU A 275 0.41 -13.43 4.06
C GLU A 275 -0.44 -14.67 4.31
N ILE A 276 -1.41 -14.94 3.43
CA ILE A 276 -2.35 -16.06 3.57
C ILE A 276 -2.08 -17.20 2.60
N GLY A 277 -1.53 -16.90 1.43
CA GLY A 277 -1.32 -17.92 0.41
C GLY A 277 -0.92 -17.33 -0.94
N SER A 278 -0.85 -18.19 -1.94
CA SER A 278 -0.47 -17.82 -3.30
C SER A 278 -1.39 -18.41 -4.35
N VAL A 279 -1.62 -17.66 -5.44
CA VAL A 279 -2.34 -18.10 -6.65
C VAL A 279 -1.66 -17.50 -7.86
N ALA A 280 -1.46 -18.29 -8.91
CA ALA A 280 -0.95 -17.83 -10.21
C ALA A 280 0.33 -16.99 -10.15
N GLY A 281 1.22 -17.24 -9.18
CA GLY A 281 2.47 -16.48 -9.00
C GLY A 281 2.32 -15.18 -8.21
N PHE A 282 1.15 -14.88 -7.68
CA PHE A 282 0.91 -13.79 -6.74
C PHE A 282 0.80 -14.33 -5.32
N ARG A 283 1.41 -13.62 -4.37
CA ARG A 283 1.26 -13.88 -2.95
C ARG A 283 0.35 -12.84 -2.33
N PHE A 284 -0.65 -13.31 -1.61
CA PHE A 284 -1.71 -12.46 -1.07
C PHE A 284 -1.46 -12.14 0.39
N VAL A 285 -1.45 -10.84 0.69
CA VAL A 285 -1.34 -10.27 2.03
C VAL A 285 -2.67 -9.63 2.39
N VAL A 286 -3.23 -10.02 3.53
CA VAL A 286 -4.48 -9.43 4.03
C VAL A 286 -4.17 -8.16 4.81
N VAL A 287 -4.79 -7.07 4.38
CA VAL A 287 -4.77 -5.79 5.07
C VAL A 287 -6.16 -5.56 5.64
N PRO A 288 -6.34 -5.54 6.98
CA PRO A 288 -7.65 -5.39 7.59
C PRO A 288 -8.34 -4.07 7.23
N GLU A 289 -7.56 -3.02 7.03
CA GLU A 289 -8.03 -1.66 6.72
C GLU A 289 -7.96 -1.34 5.22
N MET A 290 -8.01 -2.39 4.36
CA MET A 290 -8.01 -2.19 2.92
C MET A 290 -9.24 -1.42 2.48
N MET A 291 -9.04 -0.38 1.66
CA MET A 291 -10.12 0.42 1.08
C MET A 291 -11.14 -0.43 0.37
N GLN A 292 -12.40 -0.06 0.46
CA GLN A 292 -13.51 -0.73 -0.20
C GLN A 292 -14.49 0.31 -0.78
N TYR A 293 -15.08 -0.01 -1.92
CA TYR A 293 -16.02 0.85 -2.62
C TYR A 293 -17.44 0.29 -2.48
N LYS A 294 -18.06 0.57 -1.32
CA LYS A 294 -19.41 0.06 -0.99
C LYS A 294 -20.47 0.62 -1.93
N GLY A 295 -21.24 -0.27 -2.55
CA GLY A 295 -22.38 0.10 -3.41
C GLY A 295 -21.97 0.89 -4.66
N GLN A 296 -20.74 0.78 -5.13
CA GLN A 296 -20.28 1.50 -6.32
C GLN A 296 -20.18 0.63 -7.57
N GLY A 297 -20.36 -0.67 -7.44
CA GLY A 297 -20.35 -1.59 -8.58
C GLY A 297 -21.67 -1.60 -9.36
N ALA A 298 -21.82 -2.59 -10.20
CA ALA A 298 -23.03 -2.80 -10.99
C ALA A 298 -24.23 -3.12 -10.09
N THR A 299 -25.44 -3.03 -10.65
CA THR A 299 -26.64 -3.44 -9.89
C THR A 299 -26.63 -4.94 -9.64
N VAL A 300 -27.17 -5.37 -8.50
CA VAL A 300 -27.24 -6.80 -8.14
C VAL A 300 -27.95 -7.62 -9.24
N ALA A 301 -28.96 -7.04 -9.88
CA ALA A 301 -29.68 -7.70 -10.98
C ALA A 301 -28.86 -7.90 -12.25
N SER A 302 -27.86 -7.04 -12.49
CA SER A 302 -26.99 -7.11 -13.69
C SER A 302 -25.66 -7.82 -13.41
N ALA A 303 -25.39 -8.14 -12.15
CA ALA A 303 -24.17 -8.84 -11.76
C ALA A 303 -24.30 -10.35 -12.00
N VAL A 304 -23.20 -10.95 -12.42
CA VAL A 304 -23.11 -12.41 -12.50
C VAL A 304 -23.12 -12.98 -11.08
N ASP A 305 -24.05 -13.87 -10.79
CA ASP A 305 -24.27 -14.41 -9.43
C ASP A 305 -24.49 -13.29 -8.35
N GLY A 306 -25.14 -12.18 -8.74
CA GLY A 306 -25.27 -10.98 -7.90
C GLY A 306 -25.88 -11.24 -6.51
N SER A 307 -26.72 -12.26 -6.39
CA SER A 307 -27.31 -12.66 -5.09
C SER A 307 -26.30 -13.27 -4.10
N THR A 308 -25.15 -13.74 -4.60
CA THR A 308 -24.08 -14.31 -3.78
C THR A 308 -22.93 -13.33 -3.53
N LEU A 309 -23.01 -12.12 -4.11
CA LEU A 309 -22.01 -11.09 -3.93
C LEU A 309 -22.37 -10.18 -2.76
N LEU A 310 -21.34 -9.69 -2.10
CA LEU A 310 -21.50 -8.64 -1.11
C LEU A 310 -22.05 -7.39 -1.78
N SER A 311 -23.10 -6.81 -1.20
CA SER A 311 -23.82 -5.68 -1.77
C SER A 311 -24.53 -4.86 -0.69
N ASN A 312 -24.88 -3.64 -1.00
CA ASN A 312 -25.76 -2.81 -0.19
C ASN A 312 -27.26 -3.08 -0.44
N GLY A 313 -27.61 -4.19 -1.11
CA GLY A 313 -28.95 -4.56 -1.51
C GLY A 313 -29.37 -4.06 -2.90
N THR A 314 -28.77 -2.99 -3.42
CA THR A 314 -29.06 -2.43 -4.73
C THR A 314 -27.90 -2.62 -5.71
N LYS A 315 -26.69 -2.34 -5.24
CA LYS A 315 -25.46 -2.44 -6.01
C LYS A 315 -24.45 -3.30 -5.27
N ILE A 316 -23.60 -3.96 -6.03
CA ILE A 316 -22.51 -4.77 -5.45
C ILE A 316 -21.40 -3.88 -4.90
N ASP A 317 -20.75 -4.37 -3.87
CA ASP A 317 -19.57 -3.77 -3.30
C ASP A 317 -18.34 -4.18 -4.12
N VAL A 318 -17.43 -3.25 -4.30
CA VAL A 318 -16.21 -3.48 -5.08
C VAL A 318 -14.99 -3.37 -4.18
N TYR A 319 -14.11 -4.34 -4.32
CA TYR A 319 -12.92 -4.49 -3.52
C TYR A 319 -11.68 -4.43 -4.41
N PRO A 320 -10.70 -3.60 -4.08
CA PRO A 320 -9.45 -3.55 -4.82
C PRO A 320 -8.52 -4.69 -4.42
N ILE A 321 -7.80 -5.21 -5.39
CA ILE A 321 -6.59 -5.99 -5.20
C ILE A 321 -5.45 -5.14 -5.71
N LEU A 322 -4.53 -4.75 -4.83
CA LEU A 322 -3.39 -3.93 -5.15
C LEU A 322 -2.14 -4.79 -5.29
N VAL A 323 -1.60 -4.88 -6.49
CA VAL A 323 -0.34 -5.59 -6.76
C VAL A 323 0.78 -4.58 -6.86
N VAL A 324 1.85 -4.81 -6.12
CA VAL A 324 3.01 -3.92 -6.05
C VAL A 324 4.27 -4.67 -6.48
N GLY A 325 4.92 -4.20 -7.53
CA GLY A 325 6.21 -4.71 -7.97
C GLY A 325 7.36 -4.14 -7.15
N SER A 326 8.44 -4.90 -7.01
CA SER A 326 9.65 -4.42 -6.32
C SER A 326 10.24 -3.19 -7.00
N GLY A 327 10.58 -2.16 -6.22
CA GLY A 327 11.13 -0.91 -6.75
C GLY A 327 10.14 -0.06 -7.57
N SER A 328 8.82 -0.27 -7.38
CA SER A 328 7.79 0.53 -8.05
C SER A 328 7.56 1.89 -7.41
N PHE A 329 7.80 2.00 -6.11
CA PHE A 329 7.64 3.24 -5.36
C PHE A 329 8.72 3.38 -4.28
N ALA A 330 8.88 4.59 -3.78
CA ALA A 330 9.72 4.90 -2.64
C ALA A 330 8.97 5.76 -1.64
N LYS A 331 9.12 5.46 -0.35
CA LYS A 331 8.66 6.31 0.74
C LYS A 331 9.66 7.44 0.95
N ILE A 332 9.17 8.65 1.15
CA ILE A 332 10.00 9.80 1.47
C ILE A 332 9.86 10.08 2.96
N ASN A 333 10.96 9.96 3.68
CA ASN A 333 11.06 10.34 5.08
C ASN A 333 11.82 11.67 5.22
N PHE A 334 11.53 12.41 6.26
CA PHE A 334 12.23 13.66 6.56
C PHE A 334 13.19 13.48 7.73
N GLN A 335 14.45 13.82 7.53
CA GLN A 335 15.46 13.85 8.56
C GLN A 335 15.61 15.27 9.12
N SER A 336 15.03 15.53 10.27
CA SER A 336 14.96 16.87 10.86
C SER A 336 16.29 17.38 11.41
N SER A 337 17.08 16.56 12.10
CA SER A 337 18.40 16.92 12.67
C SER A 337 19.03 15.74 13.38
N GLY A 338 20.33 15.54 13.18
CA GLY A 338 21.11 14.56 13.96
C GLY A 338 20.99 13.11 13.48
N THR A 339 21.50 12.21 14.31
CA THR A 339 21.71 10.80 13.99
C THR A 339 20.45 9.92 14.10
N THR A 340 19.31 10.50 14.51
CA THR A 340 18.08 9.75 14.76
C THR A 340 17.04 10.12 13.72
N ASN A 341 16.59 9.13 12.96
CA ASN A 341 15.46 9.23 12.05
C ASN A 341 14.15 9.18 12.86
N ASP A 342 13.83 10.24 13.58
CA ASP A 342 12.56 10.33 14.28
C ASP A 342 11.43 10.60 13.26
N LYS A 343 10.75 9.52 12.87
CA LYS A 343 9.60 9.60 11.96
C LYS A 343 8.51 10.49 12.57
N PHE A 344 8.32 10.42 13.89
CA PHE A 344 7.27 11.14 14.60
C PHE A 344 7.86 12.14 15.59
N LYS A 345 7.40 13.38 15.52
CA LYS A 345 7.69 14.41 16.52
C LYS A 345 6.50 14.51 17.48
N ILE A 346 6.75 14.16 18.75
CA ILE A 346 5.74 14.22 19.80
C ILE A 346 6.03 15.42 20.70
N ILE A 347 5.04 16.28 20.90
CA ILE A 347 5.11 17.41 21.82
C ILE A 347 4.04 17.19 22.87
N VAL A 348 4.46 17.15 24.11
CA VAL A 348 3.57 16.92 25.25
C VAL A 348 3.65 18.09 26.20
N ARG A 349 2.51 18.58 26.64
CA ARG A 349 2.39 19.55 27.72
C ARG A 349 1.40 19.04 28.76
N LYS A 350 1.88 18.92 29.98
CA LYS A 350 1.06 18.54 31.11
C LYS A 350 0.32 19.76 31.65
N PRO A 351 -0.87 19.58 32.26
CA PRO A 351 -1.52 20.65 33.02
C PRO A 351 -0.57 21.22 34.08
N GLY A 352 -0.71 22.52 34.41
CA GLY A 352 0.16 23.18 35.37
C GLY A 352 1.53 23.61 34.85
N THR A 353 1.78 23.57 33.53
CA THR A 353 3.08 23.92 32.94
C THR A 353 3.09 25.25 32.19
N PHE A 354 1.95 25.77 31.79
CA PHE A 354 1.92 26.97 30.96
C PHE A 354 0.52 27.62 30.90
N ALA A 355 0.36 28.76 31.59
CA ALA A 355 -0.85 29.56 31.50
C ALA A 355 -0.93 30.31 30.18
N ASN A 356 -2.10 30.30 29.59
CA ASN A 356 -2.43 31.05 28.37
C ASN A 356 -3.76 31.81 28.57
N PRO A 357 -4.07 32.84 27.75
CA PRO A 357 -5.35 33.54 27.87
C PRO A 357 -6.59 32.66 27.67
N GLU A 358 -6.46 31.53 26.99
CA GLU A 358 -7.52 30.56 26.75
C GLU A 358 -7.70 29.58 27.93
N ASP A 359 -6.60 29.29 28.66
CA ASP A 359 -6.60 28.47 29.88
C ASP A 359 -5.75 29.14 30.98
N PRO A 360 -6.32 30.17 31.64
CA PRO A 360 -5.60 30.93 32.65
C PRO A 360 -5.34 30.14 33.95
N PHE A 361 -6.04 29.04 34.16
CA PHE A 361 -5.89 28.17 35.32
C PHE A 361 -5.00 26.94 35.08
N GLU A 362 -4.44 26.83 33.88
CA GLU A 362 -3.56 25.70 33.48
C GLU A 362 -4.19 24.31 33.65
N LYS A 363 -5.49 24.20 33.46
CA LYS A 363 -6.23 22.95 33.68
C LYS A 363 -6.17 21.99 32.53
N ILE A 364 -5.73 22.42 31.34
CA ILE A 364 -5.72 21.64 30.12
C ILE A 364 -4.28 21.25 29.74
N GLY A 365 -4.05 19.94 29.62
CA GLY A 365 -2.86 19.39 29.00
C GLY A 365 -3.14 18.95 27.57
N TYR A 366 -2.13 18.88 26.74
CA TYR A 366 -2.25 18.36 25.40
C TYR A 366 -1.03 17.56 24.95
N SER A 367 -1.25 16.64 24.05
CA SER A 367 -0.21 15.96 23.28
C SER A 367 -0.48 16.08 21.80
N SER A 368 0.53 16.42 21.05
CA SER A 368 0.45 16.48 19.58
C SER A 368 1.50 15.58 18.95
N ILE A 369 1.10 14.90 17.89
CA ILE A 369 1.97 14.09 17.05
C ILE A 369 2.02 14.74 15.68
N GLN A 370 3.23 14.90 15.17
CA GLN A 370 3.50 15.43 13.83
C GLN A 370 4.46 14.48 13.12
N PHE A 371 4.21 14.23 11.84
CA PHE A 371 5.10 13.46 10.99
C PHE A 371 5.13 13.99 9.57
N TRP A 372 6.21 13.73 8.88
CA TRP A 372 6.37 14.06 7.48
C TRP A 372 6.31 12.78 6.67
N GLN A 373 5.53 12.81 5.62
CA GLN A 373 5.39 11.68 4.72
C GLN A 373 5.21 12.14 3.28
N GLY A 374 5.79 11.39 2.38
CA GLY A 374 5.56 11.52 0.96
C GLY A 374 5.77 10.17 0.28
N THR A 375 5.17 10.05 -0.89
CA THR A 375 5.30 8.86 -1.73
C THR A 375 5.82 9.29 -3.09
N MET A 376 6.87 8.66 -3.55
CA MET A 376 7.38 8.85 -4.90
C MET A 376 7.13 7.60 -5.72
N ILE A 377 6.31 7.73 -6.75
CA ILE A 377 6.03 6.63 -7.67
C ILE A 377 7.13 6.60 -8.72
N LEU A 378 7.89 5.52 -8.71
CA LEU A 378 9.02 5.32 -9.62
C LEU A 378 8.57 4.68 -10.94
N ARG A 379 7.68 3.69 -10.86
CA ARG A 379 7.22 2.91 -12.01
C ARG A 379 5.75 2.55 -11.88
N PRO A 380 4.83 3.39 -12.35
CA PRO A 380 3.39 3.13 -12.26
C PRO A 380 2.98 1.86 -13.01
N GLU A 381 3.68 1.47 -14.07
CA GLU A 381 3.42 0.25 -14.84
C GLU A 381 3.69 -1.05 -14.07
N TRP A 382 4.35 -0.99 -12.91
CA TRP A 382 4.59 -2.12 -12.02
C TRP A 382 3.60 -2.18 -10.85
N ILE A 383 2.72 -1.20 -10.78
CA ILE A 383 1.62 -1.17 -9.81
C ILE A 383 0.33 -1.49 -10.55
N ALA A 384 -0.38 -2.51 -10.06
CA ALA A 384 -1.64 -2.91 -10.66
C ALA A 384 -2.78 -2.85 -9.64
N LYS A 385 -3.92 -2.33 -10.08
CA LYS A 385 -5.16 -2.28 -9.33
C LYS A 385 -6.22 -3.11 -10.05
N VAL A 386 -6.72 -4.14 -9.39
CA VAL A 386 -7.82 -4.96 -9.88
C VAL A 386 -9.04 -4.71 -9.03
N LEU A 387 -10.13 -4.29 -9.64
CA LEU A 387 -11.38 -3.99 -8.99
C LEU A 387 -12.37 -5.13 -9.21
N THR A 388 -12.77 -5.80 -8.15
CA THR A 388 -13.54 -7.05 -8.19
C THR A 388 -14.66 -7.05 -7.15
N GLY A 389 -15.73 -7.81 -7.41
CA GLY A 389 -16.70 -8.17 -6.37
C GLY A 389 -16.11 -9.21 -5.42
N ALA A 390 -16.76 -9.41 -4.28
CA ALA A 390 -16.46 -10.46 -3.33
C ALA A 390 -17.67 -11.35 -3.08
N LYS A 391 -17.47 -12.66 -2.95
CA LYS A 391 -18.53 -13.61 -2.59
C LYS A 391 -18.75 -13.59 -1.07
N ALA A 392 -20.02 -13.60 -0.70
CA ALA A 392 -20.44 -13.68 0.70
C ALA A 392 -20.07 -15.06 1.33
#